data_6dcc8c52be492c5ddfca0500b5d52b47
#
_entry.id   6dcc8c52be492c5ddfca0500b5d52b47
#
_cell.length_a   1.000
_cell.length_b   1.000
_cell.length_c   1.000
_cell.angle_alpha   90.00
_cell.angle_beta   90.00
_cell.angle_gamma   90.00
#
_symmetry.space_group_name_H-M   'P 1'
#
loop_
_entity.id
_entity.type
_entity.pdbx_description
1 polymer ?
#
loop_
_entity_poly.entity_id
_entity_poly.type
_entity_poly.pdbx_seq_one_letter_code
_entity_poly.pdbx_strand_id
1 'polypeptide(L)'
;MTAEERGATPSDDTGEPGAPGAPGAPGSDTYPTPGAANPGGDPAAAPAPLRRPQALRVVRLGPVSAAALLLVSVTGVAAFGWPLLAGPDSGLAHSGDAPWLFAALLPLLVAVVGATIADNGLDAKAVAMLGVLAAVGAALRPLGAGTAGIEPMFFLMVLSGRVLGPGFGFVLGSVTMFASALLTGGVGPWMPFQMLAMGWVAMGAGLLPGAERLRGRRELWLLASYGAIASVLYGTVMNLQGWPYLSGMSTGVSFVAGDPLPENLARFVAYCLATSLGWDLPRAVVTAVCTLTLGRAVLAALRRATRKAAFGTPVTFEARNA
;
A
#
# COMPACT_ATOMS: atom_id res chain seq x y z
N MET A 1 -59.57 26.53 6.87
CA MET A 1 -60.42 25.89 7.90
C MET A 1 -59.49 25.60 9.04
N THR A 2 -59.48 26.51 9.96
CA THR A 2 -59.87 26.49 11.37
C THR A 2 -58.86 25.76 12.22
N ALA A 3 -58.00 26.45 13.00
CA ALA A 3 -58.27 27.10 14.31
C ALA A 3 -58.33 26.03 15.42
N GLU A 4 -57.71 26.10 16.54
CA GLU A 4 -57.64 27.06 17.62
C GLU A 4 -56.80 26.43 18.74
N GLU A 5 -55.87 27.12 19.32
CA GLU A 5 -55.93 27.89 20.55
C GLU A 5 -55.92 27.11 21.88
N ARG A 6 -55.11 27.55 22.72
CA ARG A 6 -55.04 28.09 24.10
C ARG A 6 -54.22 27.18 25.02
N GLY A 7 -53.27 27.58 25.79
CA GLY A 7 -53.03 28.80 26.54
C GLY A 7 -52.92 28.43 28.02
N ALA A 8 -51.86 28.86 28.68
CA ALA A 8 -51.84 29.37 30.05
C ALA A 8 -50.43 29.40 30.65
N THR A 9 -49.95 30.55 30.94
CA THR A 9 -48.93 30.98 31.92
C THR A 9 -49.61 31.20 33.29
N PRO A 10 -48.93 31.70 34.31
CA PRO A 10 -47.65 31.42 34.95
C PRO A 10 -47.81 31.23 36.48
N SER A 11 -46.72 30.96 37.20
CA SER A 11 -46.62 31.33 38.62
C SER A 11 -45.20 31.68 38.99
N ASP A 12 -45.04 32.94 39.36
CA ASP A 12 -43.97 33.54 40.14
C ASP A 12 -43.71 32.75 41.43
N ASP A 13 -42.47 32.60 41.80
CA ASP A 13 -42.08 32.65 43.20
C ASP A 13 -40.70 33.34 43.35
N THR A 14 -40.78 34.49 44.01
CA THR A 14 -39.70 35.36 44.44
C THR A 14 -39.12 34.85 45.75
N GLY A 15 -37.81 34.65 45.82
CA GLY A 15 -37.09 34.38 47.03
C GLY A 15 -35.80 35.17 47.07
N GLU A 16 -35.74 36.20 47.91
CA GLU A 16 -34.69 37.18 48.11
C GLU A 16 -33.44 36.67 48.82
N PRO A 17 -32.35 37.46 48.86
CA PRO A 17 -30.96 36.99 48.96
C PRO A 17 -30.42 36.97 50.37
N GLY A 18 -29.55 35.97 50.69
CA GLY A 18 -28.78 35.90 51.91
C GLY A 18 -27.39 36.57 51.77
N ALA A 19 -27.08 37.41 52.76
CA ALA A 19 -25.89 38.26 52.88
C ALA A 19 -24.56 37.48 53.02
N PRO A 20 -23.41 38.14 52.76
CA PRO A 20 -22.11 37.48 52.61
C PRO A 20 -21.39 37.27 53.99
N GLY A 21 -20.83 36.11 54.19
CA GLY A 21 -19.95 35.77 55.29
C GLY A 21 -18.51 36.24 55.05
N ALA A 22 -17.88 36.75 56.13
CA ALA A 22 -16.56 37.34 56.18
C ALA A 22 -15.41 36.39 55.85
N PRO A 23 -14.25 36.91 55.43
CA PRO A 23 -13.10 36.11 54.98
C PRO A 23 -12.33 35.52 56.14
N GLY A 24 -12.07 34.22 56.12
CA GLY A 24 -11.16 33.53 57.02
C GLY A 24 -9.67 33.79 56.66
N ALA A 25 -8.86 33.94 57.66
CA ALA A 25 -7.44 34.25 57.62
C ALA A 25 -6.60 33.21 56.86
N PRO A 26 -5.46 33.57 56.24
CA PRO A 26 -4.62 32.68 55.47
C PRO A 26 -3.86 31.70 56.35
N GLY A 27 -4.02 30.40 56.06
CA GLY A 27 -3.18 29.34 56.63
C GLY A 27 -1.76 29.42 56.07
N SER A 28 -0.81 29.37 56.99
CA SER A 28 0.63 29.40 56.74
C SER A 28 1.06 28.23 55.85
N ASP A 29 1.40 28.47 54.61
CA ASP A 29 2.11 27.52 53.75
C ASP A 29 3.54 27.34 54.24
N THR A 30 3.79 26.22 54.93
CA THR A 30 5.14 25.76 55.24
C THR A 30 5.71 25.09 53.98
N TYR A 31 6.60 25.82 53.29
CA TYR A 31 7.46 25.26 52.25
C TYR A 31 8.39 24.22 52.85
N PRO A 32 8.54 23.01 52.27
CA PRO A 32 9.53 22.05 52.78
C PRO A 32 10.93 22.56 52.41
N THR A 33 11.77 22.63 53.46
CA THR A 33 13.19 22.96 53.37
C THR A 33 13.96 21.94 52.54
N PRO A 34 14.82 22.35 51.57
CA PRO A 34 15.68 21.39 50.86
C PRO A 34 16.85 20.99 51.75
N GLY A 35 16.91 19.74 52.18
CA GLY A 35 18.09 19.23 52.88
C GLY A 35 17.82 18.23 53.99
N ALA A 36 17.20 17.11 53.70
CA ALA A 36 17.36 15.90 54.52
C ALA A 36 17.71 14.75 53.58
N ALA A 37 19.00 14.43 53.50
CA ALA A 37 19.47 13.25 52.77
C ALA A 37 18.90 12.00 53.47
N ASN A 38 18.18 11.18 52.69
CA ASN A 38 17.66 9.90 53.14
C ASN A 38 18.78 8.85 52.95
N PRO A 39 19.40 8.30 54.00
CA PRO A 39 20.53 7.38 53.90
C PRO A 39 20.07 5.91 53.66
N GLY A 40 19.15 5.69 52.75
CA GLY A 40 18.61 4.38 52.41
C GLY A 40 18.14 4.26 50.96
N GLY A 41 18.61 5.14 50.07
CA GLY A 41 18.31 5.06 48.66
C GLY A 41 19.06 3.91 48.01
N ASP A 42 18.33 2.92 47.49
CA ASP A 42 18.84 1.96 46.53
C ASP A 42 19.70 2.64 45.47
N PRO A 43 20.86 2.07 45.06
CA PRO A 43 21.68 2.65 44.02
C PRO A 43 20.80 2.80 42.77
N ALA A 44 20.61 4.05 42.34
CA ALA A 44 19.78 4.48 41.25
C ALA A 44 19.81 3.46 40.12
N ALA A 45 18.69 2.81 39.88
CA ALA A 45 18.51 1.96 38.74
C ALA A 45 18.89 2.79 37.49
N ALA A 46 19.96 2.37 36.82
CA ALA A 46 20.43 3.03 35.62
C ALA A 46 19.23 3.20 34.67
N PRO A 47 19.01 4.39 34.09
CA PRO A 47 17.88 4.61 33.22
C PRO A 47 17.91 3.55 32.12
N ALA A 48 16.81 2.79 32.01
CA ALA A 48 16.68 1.73 31.01
C ALA A 48 17.07 2.32 29.64
N PRO A 49 17.93 1.64 28.88
CA PRO A 49 18.40 2.18 27.62
C PRO A 49 17.18 2.54 26.77
N LEU A 50 17.09 3.80 26.35
CA LEU A 50 16.04 4.30 25.47
C LEU A 50 15.97 3.36 24.29
N ARG A 51 14.95 2.49 24.24
CA ARG A 51 14.68 1.62 23.09
C ARG A 51 14.58 2.54 21.88
N ARG A 52 15.58 2.44 21.00
CA ARG A 52 15.53 3.13 19.71
C ARG A 52 14.17 2.81 19.09
N PRO A 53 13.42 3.82 18.61
CA PRO A 53 12.15 3.56 17.96
C PRO A 53 12.40 2.60 16.81
N GLN A 54 11.95 1.37 16.95
CA GLN A 54 11.97 0.40 15.86
C GLN A 54 11.10 1.00 14.77
N ALA A 55 11.61 1.05 13.54
CA ALA A 55 10.82 1.49 12.41
C ALA A 55 9.55 0.66 12.39
N LEU A 56 8.41 1.33 12.53
CA LEU A 56 7.10 0.72 12.52
C LEU A 56 6.84 0.19 11.11
N ARG A 57 7.29 -1.01 10.82
CA ARG A 57 6.79 -1.77 9.68
C ARG A 57 5.40 -2.24 10.07
N VAL A 58 4.39 -1.74 9.38
CA VAL A 58 2.98 -2.00 9.66
C VAL A 58 2.65 -3.49 9.57
N VAL A 59 3.37 -4.21 8.72
CA VAL A 59 3.24 -5.66 8.54
C VAL A 59 4.63 -6.27 8.52
N ARG A 60 4.93 -7.09 9.52
CA ARG A 60 6.09 -7.98 9.48
C ARG A 60 5.71 -9.20 8.67
N LEU A 61 6.45 -9.50 7.61
CA LEU A 61 6.28 -10.75 6.88
C LEU A 61 6.64 -11.90 7.83
N GLY A 62 5.64 -12.65 8.26
CA GLY A 62 5.84 -13.93 8.92
C GLY A 62 6.40 -14.95 7.93
N PRO A 63 6.97 -16.08 8.42
CA PRO A 63 7.56 -17.09 7.54
C PRO A 63 6.53 -17.69 6.57
N VAL A 64 5.30 -17.88 7.00
CA VAL A 64 4.20 -18.41 6.15
C VAL A 64 3.85 -17.40 5.05
N SER A 65 3.66 -16.13 5.41
CA SER A 65 3.40 -15.07 4.42
C SER A 65 4.55 -14.90 3.44
N ALA A 66 5.80 -15.00 3.90
CA ALA A 66 6.98 -14.90 3.04
C ALA A 66 7.04 -16.10 2.07
N ALA A 67 6.78 -17.32 2.54
CA ALA A 67 6.72 -18.51 1.70
C ALA A 67 5.58 -18.42 0.66
N ALA A 68 4.41 -17.97 1.07
CA ALA A 68 3.27 -17.76 0.18
C ALA A 68 3.54 -16.70 -0.89
N LEU A 69 4.16 -15.56 -0.51
CA LEU A 69 4.59 -14.52 -1.46
C LEU A 69 5.67 -15.03 -2.42
N LEU A 70 6.60 -15.83 -1.94
CA LEU A 70 7.61 -16.45 -2.80
C LEU A 70 6.95 -17.42 -3.78
N LEU A 71 6.06 -18.29 -3.30
CA LEU A 71 5.36 -19.27 -4.14
C LEU A 71 4.55 -18.55 -5.24
N VAL A 72 3.72 -17.56 -4.90
CA VAL A 72 2.93 -16.83 -5.89
C VAL A 72 3.83 -16.04 -6.85
N SER A 73 4.97 -15.53 -6.37
CA SER A 73 5.91 -14.81 -7.24
C SER A 73 6.60 -15.76 -8.21
N VAL A 74 7.04 -16.93 -7.79
CA VAL A 74 7.65 -17.95 -8.66
C VAL A 74 6.64 -18.44 -9.69
N THR A 75 5.43 -18.79 -9.24
CA THR A 75 4.34 -19.18 -10.16
C THR A 75 4.00 -18.07 -11.14
N GLY A 76 3.98 -16.82 -10.67
CA GLY A 76 3.72 -15.66 -11.52
C GLY A 76 4.82 -15.41 -12.55
N VAL A 77 6.08 -15.52 -12.17
CA VAL A 77 7.21 -15.42 -13.11
C VAL A 77 7.12 -16.49 -14.18
N ALA A 78 6.79 -17.73 -13.80
CA ALA A 78 6.58 -18.82 -14.75
C ALA A 78 5.37 -18.53 -15.66
N ALA A 79 4.27 -18.02 -15.10
CA ALA A 79 3.08 -17.66 -15.85
C ALA A 79 3.26 -16.47 -16.79
N PHE A 80 4.11 -15.50 -16.46
CA PHE A 80 4.49 -14.44 -17.40
C PHE A 80 5.49 -14.92 -18.45
N GLY A 81 6.43 -15.77 -18.04
CA GLY A 81 7.54 -16.25 -18.88
C GLY A 81 7.16 -17.39 -19.84
N TRP A 82 5.95 -17.97 -19.71
CA TRP A 82 5.59 -19.15 -20.50
C TRP A 82 5.82 -19.01 -22.02
N PRO A 83 5.61 -17.83 -22.68
CA PRO A 83 5.83 -17.73 -24.11
C PRO A 83 7.28 -17.99 -24.53
N LEU A 84 8.21 -17.66 -23.65
CA LEU A 84 9.64 -17.87 -23.88
C LEU A 84 10.13 -19.26 -23.46
N LEU A 85 9.31 -20.00 -22.70
CA LEU A 85 9.65 -21.31 -22.13
C LEU A 85 8.89 -22.46 -22.82
N ALA A 86 7.80 -22.16 -23.53
CA ALA A 86 6.96 -23.17 -24.17
C ALA A 86 7.66 -23.74 -25.42
N GLY A 87 7.86 -25.04 -25.44
CA GLY A 87 8.32 -25.77 -26.63
C GLY A 87 7.25 -25.83 -27.74
N PRO A 88 7.64 -26.21 -28.97
CA PRO A 88 6.74 -26.27 -30.11
C PRO A 88 5.53 -27.20 -29.93
N ASP A 89 5.71 -28.25 -29.13
CA ASP A 89 4.68 -29.28 -28.90
C ASP A 89 3.86 -29.04 -27.62
N SER A 90 4.06 -27.89 -26.95
CA SER A 90 3.31 -27.58 -25.75
C SER A 90 1.86 -27.20 -26.09
N GLY A 91 0.89 -27.82 -25.43
CA GLY A 91 -0.52 -27.51 -25.58
C GLY A 91 -0.85 -26.03 -25.28
N LEU A 92 -0.05 -25.37 -24.43
CA LEU A 92 -0.18 -23.97 -24.10
C LEU A 92 0.20 -23.06 -25.27
N ALA A 93 1.14 -23.45 -26.13
CA ALA A 93 1.59 -22.65 -27.26
C ALA A 93 0.52 -22.50 -28.34
N HIS A 94 -0.44 -23.42 -28.39
CA HIS A 94 -1.47 -23.51 -29.43
C HIS A 94 -2.91 -23.32 -28.86
N SER A 95 -3.07 -23.16 -27.56
CA SER A 95 -4.37 -23.12 -26.90
C SER A 95 -4.89 -21.67 -26.82
N GLY A 96 -6.03 -21.39 -27.44
CA GLY A 96 -6.79 -20.15 -27.21
C GLY A 96 -7.32 -20.01 -25.77
N ASP A 97 -7.31 -21.11 -24.99
CA ASP A 97 -7.78 -21.16 -23.61
C ASP A 97 -6.67 -20.86 -22.59
N ALA A 98 -5.41 -20.76 -23.02
CA ALA A 98 -4.29 -20.48 -22.12
C ALA A 98 -4.48 -19.23 -21.23
N PRO A 99 -5.08 -18.11 -21.69
CA PRO A 99 -5.38 -16.98 -20.82
C PRO A 99 -6.29 -17.35 -19.65
N TRP A 100 -7.25 -18.22 -19.83
CA TRP A 100 -8.17 -18.68 -18.79
C TRP A 100 -7.50 -19.64 -17.80
N LEU A 101 -6.56 -20.44 -18.27
CA LEU A 101 -5.76 -21.30 -17.39
C LEU A 101 -4.93 -20.45 -16.41
N PHE A 102 -4.38 -19.32 -16.90
CA PHE A 102 -3.66 -18.38 -16.02
C PHE A 102 -4.58 -17.56 -15.12
N ALA A 103 -5.88 -17.44 -15.44
CA ALA A 103 -6.86 -16.86 -14.51
C ALA A 103 -6.99 -17.66 -13.20
N ALA A 104 -6.57 -18.94 -13.20
CA ALA A 104 -6.44 -19.74 -11.97
C ALA A 104 -5.42 -19.15 -10.96
N LEU A 105 -4.55 -18.24 -11.38
CA LEU A 105 -3.74 -17.44 -10.46
C LEU A 105 -4.58 -16.57 -9.51
N LEU A 106 -5.81 -16.20 -9.91
CA LEU A 106 -6.66 -15.33 -9.08
C LEU A 106 -6.98 -15.94 -7.71
N PRO A 107 -7.48 -17.18 -7.58
CA PRO A 107 -7.71 -17.76 -6.27
C PRO A 107 -6.42 -17.91 -5.46
N LEU A 108 -5.28 -18.18 -6.10
CA LEU A 108 -3.99 -18.23 -5.43
C LEU A 108 -3.61 -16.84 -4.87
N LEU A 109 -3.78 -15.77 -5.65
CA LEU A 109 -3.57 -14.39 -5.20
C LEU A 109 -4.49 -14.03 -4.04
N VAL A 110 -5.78 -14.35 -4.14
CA VAL A 110 -6.75 -14.13 -3.05
C VAL A 110 -6.35 -14.89 -1.80
N ALA A 111 -5.89 -16.14 -1.93
CA ALA A 111 -5.42 -16.94 -0.81
C ALA A 111 -4.17 -16.32 -0.16
N VAL A 112 -3.21 -15.83 -0.96
CA VAL A 112 -2.00 -15.15 -0.44
C VAL A 112 -2.35 -13.84 0.25
N VAL A 113 -3.24 -13.05 -0.34
CA VAL A 113 -3.74 -11.81 0.29
C VAL A 113 -4.43 -12.13 1.61
N GLY A 114 -5.31 -13.11 1.63
CA GLY A 114 -6.01 -13.58 2.83
C GLY A 114 -5.05 -14.12 3.90
N ALA A 115 -4.07 -14.94 3.51
CA ALA A 115 -3.05 -15.46 4.41
C ALA A 115 -2.18 -14.34 5.01
N THR A 116 -1.79 -13.36 4.19
CA THR A 116 -1.00 -12.22 4.65
C THR A 116 -1.79 -11.35 5.64
N ILE A 117 -3.09 -11.22 5.43
CA ILE A 117 -4.00 -10.52 6.35
C ILE A 117 -4.14 -11.31 7.67
N ALA A 118 -4.34 -12.62 7.58
CA ALA A 118 -4.57 -13.48 8.75
C ALA A 118 -3.31 -13.67 9.60
N ASP A 119 -2.17 -13.94 8.97
CA ASP A 119 -0.91 -14.30 9.63
C ASP A 119 -0.30 -13.11 10.43
N ASN A 120 -0.58 -11.90 10.02
CA ASN A 120 -0.05 -10.70 10.66
C ASN A 120 -0.99 -10.10 11.71
N GLY A 121 -2.16 -10.69 11.95
CA GLY A 121 -3.16 -10.14 12.85
C GLY A 121 -3.44 -8.67 12.50
N LEU A 122 -3.68 -8.39 11.22
CA LEU A 122 -3.89 -7.00 10.79
C LEU A 122 -4.98 -6.38 11.67
N ASP A 123 -4.56 -5.43 12.50
CA ASP A 123 -5.46 -4.60 13.27
C ASP A 123 -6.50 -3.97 12.33
N ALA A 124 -7.72 -3.79 12.81
CA ALA A 124 -8.80 -3.14 12.06
C ALA A 124 -8.37 -1.82 11.40
N LYS A 125 -7.45 -1.10 12.03
CA LYS A 125 -6.86 0.13 11.51
C LYS A 125 -5.99 -0.12 10.26
N ALA A 126 -5.24 -1.23 10.21
CA ALA A 126 -4.42 -1.58 9.05
C ALA A 126 -5.32 -1.98 7.87
N VAL A 127 -6.40 -2.73 8.13
CA VAL A 127 -7.40 -3.09 7.11
C VAL A 127 -8.10 -1.84 6.59
N ALA A 128 -8.49 -0.92 7.47
CA ALA A 128 -9.09 0.35 7.07
C ALA A 128 -8.13 1.19 6.21
N MET A 129 -6.86 1.27 6.58
CA MET A 129 -5.84 1.97 5.79
C MET A 129 -5.63 1.31 4.41
N LEU A 130 -5.61 -0.03 4.37
CA LEU A 130 -5.54 -0.78 3.11
C LEU A 130 -6.72 -0.43 2.20
N GLY A 131 -7.96 -0.47 2.74
CA GLY A 131 -9.17 -0.13 1.99
C GLY A 131 -9.14 1.30 1.45
N VAL A 132 -8.79 2.28 2.27
CA VAL A 132 -8.71 3.69 1.86
C VAL A 132 -7.64 3.90 0.77
N LEU A 133 -6.44 3.37 0.96
CA LEU A 133 -5.36 3.51 -0.02
C LEU A 133 -5.68 2.78 -1.33
N ALA A 134 -6.29 1.59 -1.25
CA ALA A 134 -6.73 0.85 -2.42
C ALA A 134 -7.83 1.60 -3.19
N ALA A 135 -8.80 2.19 -2.49
CA ALA A 135 -9.85 3.00 -3.11
C ALA A 135 -9.28 4.25 -3.80
N VAL A 136 -8.36 4.97 -3.15
CA VAL A 136 -7.68 6.12 -3.76
C VAL A 136 -6.87 5.67 -4.98
N GLY A 137 -6.11 4.59 -4.87
CA GLY A 137 -5.34 4.04 -6.00
C GLY A 137 -6.24 3.63 -7.16
N ALA A 138 -7.34 2.94 -6.88
CA ALA A 138 -8.33 2.54 -7.89
C ALA A 138 -8.98 3.75 -8.58
N ALA A 139 -9.28 4.81 -7.83
CA ALA A 139 -9.85 6.05 -8.37
C ALA A 139 -8.85 6.86 -9.21
N LEU A 140 -7.54 6.74 -8.96
CA LEU A 140 -6.51 7.40 -9.76
C LEU A 140 -6.32 6.76 -11.14
N ARG A 141 -6.67 5.49 -11.33
CA ARG A 141 -6.46 4.79 -12.60
C ARG A 141 -7.34 5.32 -13.74
N PRO A 142 -8.65 5.55 -13.57
CA PRO A 142 -9.50 6.12 -14.61
C PRO A 142 -9.07 7.52 -15.08
N LEU A 143 -8.38 8.28 -14.22
CA LEU A 143 -7.86 9.61 -14.60
C LEU A 143 -6.85 9.52 -15.74
N GLY A 144 -6.18 8.38 -15.89
CA GLY A 144 -5.26 8.09 -16.97
C GLY A 144 -5.89 7.38 -18.17
N ALA A 145 -7.16 6.99 -18.09
CA ALA A 145 -7.82 6.25 -19.15
C ALA A 145 -7.87 7.07 -20.45
N GLY A 146 -7.31 6.50 -21.52
CA GLY A 146 -7.25 7.16 -22.82
C GLY A 146 -6.14 8.20 -23.00
N THR A 147 -5.26 8.39 -22.02
CA THR A 147 -4.20 9.40 -22.01
C THR A 147 -2.79 8.80 -22.10
N ALA A 148 -2.56 7.89 -23.04
CA ALA A 148 -1.22 7.39 -23.38
C ALA A 148 -0.28 7.13 -22.17
N GLY A 149 -0.73 6.34 -21.19
CA GLY A 149 0.11 5.92 -20.05
C GLY A 149 0.22 6.92 -18.90
N ILE A 150 -0.60 7.96 -18.82
CA ILE A 150 -0.65 8.84 -17.65
C ILE A 150 -1.35 8.09 -16.50
N GLU A 151 -0.60 7.37 -15.69
CA GLU A 151 -1.13 6.55 -14.60
C GLU A 151 -0.57 6.98 -13.24
N PRO A 152 -1.16 8.00 -12.57
CA PRO A 152 -0.65 8.50 -11.30
C PRO A 152 -0.77 7.49 -10.14
N MET A 153 -1.48 6.40 -10.33
CA MET A 153 -1.60 5.33 -9.33
C MET A 153 -0.23 4.76 -8.94
N PHE A 154 0.72 4.63 -9.89
CA PHE A 154 2.03 4.04 -9.63
C PHE A 154 2.82 4.77 -8.54
N PHE A 155 2.81 6.12 -8.56
CA PHE A 155 3.52 6.88 -7.54
C PHE A 155 2.95 6.61 -6.13
N LEU A 156 1.62 6.47 -6.00
CA LEU A 156 0.99 6.17 -4.72
C LEU A 156 1.40 4.77 -4.23
N MET A 157 1.43 3.77 -5.11
CA MET A 157 1.85 2.41 -4.78
C MET A 157 3.31 2.37 -4.31
N VAL A 158 4.21 3.06 -5.00
CA VAL A 158 5.62 3.18 -4.63
C VAL A 158 5.79 3.82 -3.25
N LEU A 159 5.12 4.94 -3.00
CA LEU A 159 5.23 5.64 -1.71
C LEU A 159 4.60 4.84 -0.56
N SER A 160 3.48 4.18 -0.82
CA SER A 160 2.81 3.34 0.17
C SER A 160 3.65 2.12 0.52
N GLY A 161 4.17 1.40 -0.47
CA GLY A 161 5.07 0.27 -0.25
C GLY A 161 6.30 0.67 0.56
N ARG A 162 6.90 1.83 0.27
CA ARG A 162 8.04 2.39 1.02
C ARG A 162 7.76 2.58 2.50
N VAL A 163 6.59 3.10 2.86
CA VAL A 163 6.23 3.44 4.25
C VAL A 163 5.68 2.24 5.00
N LEU A 164 4.83 1.44 4.35
CA LEU A 164 4.06 0.39 4.99
C LEU A 164 4.77 -0.97 4.96
N GLY A 165 5.79 -1.09 4.14
CA GLY A 165 6.61 -2.30 4.02
C GLY A 165 6.17 -3.25 2.90
N PRO A 166 7.01 -4.28 2.60
CA PRO A 166 6.85 -5.09 1.40
C PRO A 166 5.58 -5.95 1.39
N GLY A 167 5.22 -6.58 2.50
CA GLY A 167 4.00 -7.41 2.58
C GLY A 167 2.74 -6.60 2.39
N PHE A 168 2.60 -5.49 3.10
CA PHE A 168 1.47 -4.59 2.92
C PHE A 168 1.44 -4.01 1.50
N GLY A 169 2.60 -3.65 0.95
CA GLY A 169 2.73 -3.16 -0.42
C GLY A 169 2.18 -4.15 -1.44
N PHE A 170 2.56 -5.44 -1.33
CA PHE A 170 2.05 -6.47 -2.23
C PHE A 170 0.52 -6.58 -2.17
N VAL A 171 -0.03 -6.68 -0.96
CA VAL A 171 -1.49 -6.75 -0.77
C VAL A 171 -2.18 -5.50 -1.31
N LEU A 172 -1.63 -4.31 -1.00
CA LEU A 172 -2.18 -3.04 -1.47
C LEU A 172 -2.21 -2.96 -3.00
N GLY A 173 -1.09 -3.29 -3.66
CA GLY A 173 -1.00 -3.29 -5.12
C GLY A 173 -2.02 -4.23 -5.77
N SER A 174 -2.11 -5.46 -5.25
CA SER A 174 -3.05 -6.47 -5.74
C SER A 174 -4.51 -6.05 -5.54
N VAL A 175 -4.88 -5.59 -4.34
CA VAL A 175 -6.25 -5.15 -4.03
C VAL A 175 -6.63 -3.89 -4.81
N THR A 176 -5.69 -2.96 -5.00
CA THR A 176 -5.92 -1.74 -5.79
C THR A 176 -6.24 -2.09 -7.24
N MET A 177 -5.51 -3.03 -7.85
CA MET A 177 -5.77 -3.46 -9.23
C MET A 177 -7.11 -4.17 -9.35
N PHE A 178 -7.44 -5.03 -8.39
CA PHE A 178 -8.75 -5.68 -8.34
C PHE A 178 -9.89 -4.66 -8.24
N ALA A 179 -9.82 -3.75 -7.25
CA ALA A 179 -10.83 -2.70 -7.07
C ALA A 179 -10.96 -1.80 -8.31
N SER A 180 -9.83 -1.46 -8.94
CA SER A 180 -9.82 -0.69 -10.17
C SER A 180 -10.46 -1.43 -11.34
N ALA A 181 -10.23 -2.75 -11.48
CA ALA A 181 -10.85 -3.56 -12.52
C ALA A 181 -12.38 -3.59 -12.37
N LEU A 182 -12.88 -3.69 -11.14
CA LEU A 182 -14.33 -3.59 -10.86
C LEU A 182 -14.88 -2.21 -11.21
N LEU A 183 -14.16 -1.14 -10.86
CA LEU A 183 -14.57 0.24 -11.10
C LEU A 183 -14.63 0.59 -12.59
N THR A 184 -13.70 0.03 -13.39
CA THR A 184 -13.55 0.36 -14.82
C THR A 184 -14.17 -0.68 -15.75
N GLY A 185 -14.77 -1.75 -15.23
CA GLY A 185 -15.23 -2.87 -16.03
C GLY A 185 -14.11 -3.67 -16.68
N GLY A 186 -12.87 -3.51 -16.21
CA GLY A 186 -11.66 -4.13 -16.79
C GLY A 186 -11.38 -5.55 -16.25
N VAL A 187 -12.42 -6.33 -15.95
CA VAL A 187 -12.30 -7.71 -15.49
C VAL A 187 -12.05 -8.64 -16.69
N GLY A 188 -11.01 -9.45 -16.60
CA GLY A 188 -10.65 -10.39 -17.64
C GLY A 188 -9.48 -11.29 -17.25
N PRO A 189 -9.04 -12.22 -18.12
CA PRO A 189 -7.95 -13.14 -17.81
C PRO A 189 -6.61 -12.46 -17.53
N TRP A 190 -6.44 -11.22 -17.93
CA TRP A 190 -5.27 -10.38 -17.63
C TRP A 190 -5.25 -9.84 -16.18
N MET A 191 -6.40 -9.82 -15.50
CA MET A 191 -6.54 -9.19 -14.19
C MET A 191 -5.59 -9.79 -13.11
N PRO A 192 -5.46 -11.12 -12.95
CA PRO A 192 -4.52 -11.69 -11.99
C PRO A 192 -3.07 -11.27 -12.25
N PHE A 193 -2.68 -11.13 -13.52
CA PHE A 193 -1.36 -10.66 -13.91
C PHE A 193 -1.15 -9.20 -13.52
N GLN A 194 -2.14 -8.34 -13.74
CA GLN A 194 -2.09 -6.94 -13.29
C GLN A 194 -1.98 -6.83 -11.78
N MET A 195 -2.75 -7.64 -11.03
CA MET A 195 -2.70 -7.68 -9.56
C MET A 195 -1.31 -8.07 -9.07
N LEU A 196 -0.73 -9.13 -9.67
CA LEU A 196 0.59 -9.64 -9.32
C LEU A 196 1.69 -8.61 -9.64
N ALA A 197 1.69 -8.06 -10.85
CA ALA A 197 2.68 -7.09 -11.28
C ALA A 197 2.64 -5.80 -10.42
N MET A 198 1.45 -5.29 -10.09
CA MET A 198 1.32 -4.12 -9.23
C MET A 198 1.69 -4.45 -7.78
N GLY A 199 1.37 -5.64 -7.31
CA GLY A 199 1.85 -6.16 -6.03
C GLY A 199 3.37 -6.12 -5.94
N TRP A 200 4.07 -6.58 -6.99
CA TRP A 200 5.54 -6.52 -7.07
C TRP A 200 6.08 -5.09 -7.10
N VAL A 201 5.43 -4.17 -7.82
CA VAL A 201 5.83 -2.75 -7.84
C VAL A 201 5.79 -2.16 -6.43
N ALA A 202 4.70 -2.35 -5.71
CA ALA A 202 4.57 -1.79 -4.37
C ALA A 202 5.44 -2.55 -3.34
N MET A 203 5.55 -3.87 -3.45
CA MET A 203 6.44 -4.70 -2.62
C MET A 203 7.89 -4.30 -2.77
N GLY A 204 8.37 -4.15 -4.01
CA GLY A 204 9.75 -3.78 -4.30
C GLY A 204 10.13 -2.42 -3.72
N ALA A 205 9.23 -1.44 -3.74
CA ALA A 205 9.45 -0.16 -3.07
C ALA A 205 9.67 -0.32 -1.56
N GLY A 206 8.96 -1.27 -0.94
CA GLY A 206 9.13 -1.63 0.47
C GLY A 206 10.44 -2.37 0.79
N LEU A 207 11.02 -3.04 -0.21
CA LEU A 207 12.31 -3.74 -0.09
C LEU A 207 13.51 -2.82 -0.29
N LEU A 208 13.33 -1.62 -0.85
CA LEU A 208 14.43 -0.69 -1.07
C LEU A 208 15.19 -0.38 0.23
N PRO A 209 16.54 -0.31 0.15
CA PRO A 209 17.38 -0.09 1.32
C PRO A 209 17.17 1.30 1.94
N GLY A 210 17.60 1.44 3.18
CA GLY A 210 17.71 2.73 3.83
C GLY A 210 16.39 3.38 4.25
N ALA A 211 15.30 2.63 4.42
CA ALA A 211 14.02 3.19 4.87
C ALA A 211 14.13 3.99 6.19
N GLU A 212 15.09 3.66 7.04
CA GLU A 212 15.35 4.35 8.30
C GLU A 212 16.37 5.49 8.16
N ARG A 213 17.29 5.38 7.21
CA ARG A 213 18.45 6.27 7.05
C ARG A 213 18.25 7.33 5.97
N LEU A 214 17.60 6.96 4.85
CA LEU A 214 17.34 7.88 3.75
C LEU A 214 16.08 8.70 4.03
N ARG A 215 16.24 10.03 4.00
CA ARG A 215 15.17 10.99 4.18
C ARG A 215 15.33 12.18 3.22
N GLY A 216 14.26 12.90 3.01
CA GLY A 216 14.27 14.12 2.22
C GLY A 216 14.54 13.88 0.74
N ARG A 217 15.38 14.73 0.11
CA ARG A 217 15.61 14.70 -1.34
C ARG A 217 16.22 13.39 -1.85
N ARG A 218 17.15 12.78 -1.09
CA ARG A 218 17.79 11.52 -1.47
C ARG A 218 16.79 10.37 -1.55
N GLU A 219 15.84 10.33 -0.62
CA GLU A 219 14.78 9.34 -0.64
C GLU A 219 13.84 9.55 -1.84
N LEU A 220 13.48 10.79 -2.15
CA LEU A 220 12.62 11.11 -3.30
C LEU A 220 13.26 10.69 -4.62
N TRP A 221 14.56 10.96 -4.81
CA TRP A 221 15.27 10.53 -6.01
C TRP A 221 15.34 9.01 -6.11
N LEU A 222 15.61 8.30 -5.01
CA LEU A 222 15.58 6.83 -5.00
C LEU A 222 14.21 6.29 -5.42
N LEU A 223 13.12 6.87 -4.86
CA LEU A 223 11.76 6.41 -5.16
C LEU A 223 11.30 6.81 -6.56
N ALA A 224 11.72 7.97 -7.05
CA ALA A 224 11.43 8.40 -8.42
C ALA A 224 12.14 7.50 -9.46
N SER A 225 13.43 7.20 -9.24
CA SER A 225 14.18 6.30 -10.11
C SER A 225 13.61 4.88 -10.07
N TYR A 226 13.33 4.37 -8.86
CA TYR A 226 12.68 3.07 -8.72
C TYR A 226 11.31 3.04 -9.40
N GLY A 227 10.46 4.05 -9.15
CA GLY A 227 9.12 4.13 -9.73
C GLY A 227 9.14 4.19 -11.25
N ALA A 228 10.08 4.95 -11.83
CA ALA A 228 10.25 5.01 -13.29
C ALA A 228 10.65 3.64 -13.86
N ILE A 229 11.66 2.99 -13.28
CA ILE A 229 12.10 1.65 -13.71
C ILE A 229 10.97 0.63 -13.53
N ALA A 230 10.32 0.63 -12.36
CA ALA A 230 9.22 -0.30 -12.09
C ALA A 230 8.02 -0.10 -13.02
N SER A 231 7.76 1.13 -13.47
CA SER A 231 6.71 1.44 -14.46
C SER A 231 7.00 0.81 -15.82
N VAL A 232 8.25 0.87 -16.27
CA VAL A 232 8.68 0.23 -17.53
C VAL A 232 8.65 -1.29 -17.38
N LEU A 233 9.18 -1.83 -16.28
CA LEU A 233 9.17 -3.27 -16.02
C LEU A 233 7.74 -3.82 -15.93
N TYR A 234 6.82 -3.07 -15.33
CA TYR A 234 5.40 -3.44 -15.30
C TYR A 234 4.84 -3.59 -16.73
N GLY A 235 5.06 -2.61 -17.60
CA GLY A 235 4.63 -2.70 -18.99
C GLY A 235 5.26 -3.87 -19.72
N THR A 236 6.57 -4.09 -19.53
CA THR A 236 7.30 -5.21 -20.14
C THR A 236 6.71 -6.56 -19.73
N VAL A 237 6.46 -6.81 -18.44
CA VAL A 237 5.89 -8.10 -18.02
C VAL A 237 4.43 -8.24 -18.48
N MET A 238 3.65 -7.17 -18.50
CA MET A 238 2.27 -7.19 -19.01
C MET A 238 2.24 -7.50 -20.52
N ASN A 239 3.21 -6.97 -21.28
CA ASN A 239 3.38 -7.30 -22.68
C ASN A 239 3.69 -8.78 -22.87
N LEU A 240 4.59 -9.33 -22.08
CA LEU A 240 4.98 -10.74 -22.20
C LEU A 240 3.77 -11.67 -22.05
N GLN A 241 2.84 -11.33 -21.16
CA GLN A 241 1.60 -12.08 -20.98
C GLN A 241 0.66 -11.99 -22.19
N GLY A 242 0.51 -10.78 -22.75
CA GLY A 242 -0.46 -10.53 -23.85
C GLY A 242 0.07 -10.84 -25.25
N TRP A 243 1.37 -10.75 -25.44
CA TRP A 243 2.04 -10.84 -26.74
C TRP A 243 1.68 -12.06 -27.58
N PRO A 244 1.61 -13.31 -27.04
CA PRO A 244 1.29 -14.48 -27.85
C PRO A 244 -0.14 -14.50 -28.42
N TYR A 245 -1.05 -13.70 -27.85
CA TYR A 245 -2.46 -13.68 -28.26
C TYR A 245 -2.78 -12.56 -29.26
N LEU A 246 -1.79 -11.77 -29.65
CA LEU A 246 -1.96 -10.69 -30.60
C LEU A 246 -1.83 -11.22 -32.02
N SER A 247 -2.95 -11.40 -32.70
CA SER A 247 -3.01 -11.82 -34.09
C SER A 247 -2.93 -10.62 -35.06
N GLY A 248 -2.44 -10.85 -36.27
CA GLY A 248 -2.43 -9.85 -37.33
C GLY A 248 -1.26 -8.86 -37.33
N MET A 249 -0.27 -9.06 -36.44
CA MET A 249 0.99 -8.29 -36.45
C MET A 249 1.98 -8.82 -37.50
N SER A 250 2.92 -7.98 -37.91
CA SER A 250 3.99 -8.40 -38.83
C SER A 250 4.88 -9.50 -38.21
N THR A 251 5.45 -10.36 -39.03
CA THR A 251 6.29 -11.48 -38.63
C THR A 251 7.52 -11.07 -37.80
N GLY A 252 7.97 -9.82 -37.97
CA GLY A 252 9.13 -9.28 -37.23
C GLY A 252 8.89 -8.97 -35.74
N VAL A 253 7.59 -8.91 -35.31
CA VAL A 253 7.23 -8.58 -33.91
C VAL A 253 6.26 -9.59 -33.30
N SER A 254 5.78 -10.57 -34.06
CA SER A 254 4.84 -11.59 -33.57
C SER A 254 5.58 -12.73 -32.87
N PHE A 255 4.93 -13.28 -31.84
CA PHE A 255 5.35 -14.54 -31.25
C PHE A 255 5.25 -15.68 -32.27
N VAL A 256 6.25 -16.54 -32.32
CA VAL A 256 6.24 -17.77 -33.10
C VAL A 256 6.49 -18.94 -32.16
N ALA A 257 5.46 -19.75 -31.98
CA ALA A 257 5.56 -20.93 -31.13
C ALA A 257 6.61 -21.89 -31.70
N GLY A 258 7.53 -22.33 -30.84
CA GLY A 258 8.58 -23.27 -31.19
C GLY A 258 9.85 -22.70 -31.80
N ASP A 259 9.89 -21.41 -32.10
CA ASP A 259 11.14 -20.77 -32.50
C ASP A 259 12.14 -20.71 -31.33
N PRO A 260 13.45 -20.73 -31.65
CA PRO A 260 14.48 -20.60 -30.62
C PRO A 260 14.30 -19.37 -29.74
N LEU A 261 14.60 -19.50 -28.44
CA LEU A 261 14.47 -18.43 -27.46
C LEU A 261 15.10 -17.09 -27.90
N PRO A 262 16.31 -17.04 -28.48
CA PRO A 262 16.91 -15.76 -28.90
C PRO A 262 16.09 -15.03 -29.97
N GLU A 263 15.46 -15.77 -30.89
CA GLU A 263 14.66 -15.22 -31.97
C GLU A 263 13.33 -14.64 -31.44
N ASN A 264 12.63 -15.40 -30.60
CA ASN A 264 11.44 -14.91 -29.95
C ASN A 264 11.74 -13.73 -28.99
N LEU A 265 12.87 -13.74 -28.31
CA LEU A 265 13.29 -12.62 -27.47
C LEU A 265 13.54 -11.36 -28.31
N ALA A 266 14.20 -11.48 -29.45
CA ALA A 266 14.43 -10.34 -30.36
C ALA A 266 13.10 -9.77 -30.87
N ARG A 267 12.14 -10.62 -31.26
CA ARG A 267 10.78 -10.20 -31.66
C ARG A 267 10.03 -9.52 -30.50
N PHE A 268 10.15 -10.07 -29.29
CA PHE A 268 9.54 -9.47 -28.10
C PHE A 268 10.09 -8.08 -27.79
N VAL A 269 11.41 -7.90 -27.87
CA VAL A 269 12.03 -6.58 -27.70
C VAL A 269 11.52 -5.60 -28.77
N ALA A 270 11.50 -6.02 -30.04
CA ALA A 270 10.96 -5.22 -31.14
C ALA A 270 9.48 -4.86 -30.90
N TYR A 271 8.68 -5.82 -30.44
CA TYR A 271 7.28 -5.61 -30.06
C TYR A 271 7.14 -4.55 -28.95
N CYS A 272 7.89 -4.66 -27.86
CA CYS A 272 7.86 -3.70 -26.75
C CYS A 272 8.23 -2.29 -27.24
N LEU A 273 9.28 -2.16 -28.05
CA LEU A 273 9.71 -0.87 -28.60
C LEU A 273 8.66 -0.25 -29.53
N ALA A 274 8.02 -1.08 -30.36
CA ALA A 274 7.04 -0.60 -31.35
C ALA A 274 5.69 -0.24 -30.73
N THR A 275 5.25 -0.96 -29.70
CA THR A 275 3.87 -0.85 -29.21
C THR A 275 3.73 -0.24 -27.81
N SER A 276 4.71 -0.48 -26.92
CA SER A 276 4.54 -0.17 -25.49
C SER A 276 5.31 1.03 -25.03
N LEU A 277 6.38 1.41 -25.72
CA LEU A 277 7.23 2.52 -25.28
C LEU A 277 6.44 3.82 -25.14
N GLY A 278 5.44 4.05 -26.01
CA GLY A 278 4.53 5.19 -25.98
C GLY A 278 3.62 5.22 -24.73
N TRP A 279 3.45 4.10 -24.04
CA TRP A 279 2.67 3.99 -22.80
C TRP A 279 3.56 3.94 -21.57
N ASP A 280 4.66 3.20 -21.65
CA ASP A 280 5.55 2.95 -20.52
C ASP A 280 6.38 4.19 -20.16
N LEU A 281 6.83 4.95 -21.16
CA LEU A 281 7.61 6.16 -20.96
C LEU A 281 6.82 7.28 -20.27
N PRO A 282 5.60 7.65 -20.73
CA PRO A 282 4.76 8.60 -20.01
C PRO A 282 4.43 8.15 -18.59
N ARG A 283 4.15 6.85 -18.38
CA ARG A 283 3.92 6.28 -17.05
C ARG A 283 5.13 6.47 -16.14
N ALA A 284 6.33 6.18 -16.64
CA ALA A 284 7.57 6.36 -15.90
C ALA A 284 7.82 7.83 -15.55
N VAL A 285 7.62 8.74 -16.51
CA VAL A 285 7.76 10.18 -16.32
C VAL A 285 6.77 10.70 -15.28
N VAL A 286 5.48 10.36 -15.42
CA VAL A 286 4.43 10.79 -14.47
C VAL A 286 4.73 10.27 -13.07
N THR A 287 5.13 9.00 -12.93
CA THR A 287 5.51 8.40 -11.65
C THR A 287 6.68 9.16 -11.01
N ALA A 288 7.72 9.48 -11.78
CA ALA A 288 8.88 10.21 -11.29
C ALA A 288 8.52 11.65 -10.92
N VAL A 289 7.80 12.37 -11.77
CA VAL A 289 7.39 13.77 -11.54
C VAL A 289 6.48 13.87 -10.32
N CYS A 290 5.46 13.02 -10.20
CA CYS A 290 4.58 12.99 -9.03
C CYS A 290 5.37 12.67 -7.75
N THR A 291 6.32 11.73 -7.82
CA THR A 291 7.17 11.38 -6.68
C THR A 291 8.05 12.56 -6.25
N LEU A 292 8.66 13.28 -7.16
CA LEU A 292 9.53 14.42 -6.85
C LEU A 292 8.75 15.64 -6.36
N THR A 293 7.56 15.89 -6.89
CA THR A 293 6.74 17.07 -6.55
C THR A 293 5.86 16.83 -5.32
N LEU A 294 5.06 15.75 -5.31
CA LEU A 294 4.08 15.44 -4.27
C LEU A 294 4.62 14.50 -3.19
N GLY A 295 5.71 13.79 -3.48
CA GLY A 295 6.19 12.69 -2.64
C GLY A 295 6.49 13.08 -1.20
N ARG A 296 7.02 14.30 -0.93
CA ARG A 296 7.27 14.77 0.44
C ARG A 296 6.00 14.85 1.26
N ALA A 297 4.94 15.42 0.70
CA ALA A 297 3.66 15.59 1.38
C ALA A 297 3.00 14.24 1.64
N VAL A 298 2.97 13.36 0.62
CA VAL A 298 2.37 12.01 0.73
C VAL A 298 3.15 11.14 1.71
N LEU A 299 4.49 11.10 1.65
CA LEU A 299 5.30 10.36 2.62
C LEU A 299 5.08 10.87 4.05
N ALA A 300 4.98 12.18 4.25
CA ALA A 300 4.70 12.76 5.56
C ALA A 300 3.31 12.37 6.06
N ALA A 301 2.29 12.39 5.20
CA ALA A 301 0.93 11.98 5.53
C ALA A 301 0.87 10.48 5.88
N LEU A 302 1.44 9.61 5.06
CA LEU A 302 1.50 8.16 5.30
C LEU A 302 2.23 7.85 6.61
N ARG A 303 3.39 8.45 6.86
CA ARG A 303 4.15 8.27 8.10
C ARG A 303 3.42 8.82 9.34
N ARG A 304 2.62 9.87 9.18
CA ARG A 304 1.78 10.40 10.26
C ARG A 304 0.64 9.44 10.55
N ALA A 305 -0.01 8.92 9.52
CA ALA A 305 -1.09 7.95 9.66
C ALA A 305 -0.60 6.67 10.36
N THR A 306 0.58 6.14 9.97
CA THR A 306 1.16 4.95 10.63
C THR A 306 1.50 5.18 12.09
N ARG A 307 2.02 6.37 12.44
CA ARG A 307 2.32 6.71 13.85
C ARG A 307 1.05 6.85 14.69
N LYS A 308 0.00 7.49 14.15
CA LYS A 308 -1.28 7.66 14.87
C LYS A 308 -2.04 6.36 15.04
N ALA A 309 -1.91 5.45 14.10
CA ALA A 309 -2.56 4.15 14.16
C ALA A 309 -1.95 3.25 15.26
N ALA A 310 -0.71 3.52 15.73
CA ALA A 310 0.00 2.77 16.77
C ALA A 310 -0.10 1.25 16.56
N PHE A 311 0.15 0.80 15.32
CA PHE A 311 0.05 -0.61 14.94
C PHE A 311 0.88 -1.50 15.87
N GLY A 312 0.23 -2.50 16.47
CA GLY A 312 0.88 -3.51 17.29
C GLY A 312 1.24 -3.07 18.71
N THR A 313 0.71 -1.96 19.22
CA THR A 313 0.79 -1.64 20.66
C THR A 313 -0.30 -2.41 21.41
N PRO A 314 0.07 -3.26 22.39
CA PRO A 314 -0.93 -3.89 23.24
C PRO A 314 -1.71 -2.80 23.99
N VAL A 315 -3.03 -2.89 23.96
CA VAL A 315 -3.91 -2.00 24.76
C VAL A 315 -3.83 -2.49 26.20
N THR A 316 -3.06 -1.79 27.04
CA THR A 316 -3.11 -1.97 28.48
C THR A 316 -4.28 -1.15 29.03
N PHE A 317 -5.31 -1.83 29.51
CA PHE A 317 -6.35 -1.19 30.30
C PHE A 317 -5.78 -0.99 31.71
N GLU A 318 -5.48 0.25 32.09
CA GLU A 318 -5.31 0.57 33.51
C GLU A 318 -6.69 0.47 34.18
N ALA A 319 -6.85 -0.50 35.07
CA ALA A 319 -7.98 -0.54 35.96
C ALA A 319 -7.96 0.75 36.79
N ARG A 320 -8.88 1.66 36.52
CA ARG A 320 -9.07 2.85 37.36
C ARG A 320 -9.61 2.37 38.70
N ASN A 321 -8.73 2.28 39.68
CA ASN A 321 -9.13 2.02 41.04
C ASN A 321 -10.10 3.13 41.47
N ALA A 322 -11.37 2.77 41.68
CA ALA A 322 -12.44 3.63 42.19
C ALA A 322 -12.32 3.71 43.73
#